data_5ff0744f6058b46b750058e464aa6329
#
_entry.id   5ff0744f6058b46b750058e464aa6329
#
_cell.length_a   1.000
_cell.length_b   1.000
_cell.length_c   1.000
_cell.angle_alpha   90.00
_cell.angle_beta   90.00
_cell.angle_gamma   90.00
#
_symmetry.space_group_name_H-M   'P 1'
#
loop_
_entity.id
_entity.type
_entity.pdbx_description
1 polymer ?
#
loop_
_entity_poly.entity_id
_entity_poly.type
_entity_poly.pdbx_seq_one_letter_code
_entity_poly.pdbx_strand_id
1 'polypeptide(L)'
;NHHALMERNRMKNGIRKNDSGWQSGLAKSITFIVTKDCQLACKYCYLVGKNDKERMSWDVAKEAIDYILGHESEFREESVIWDFIGGEPFLEIDLIDRICDYIKTEMFRRNHHWFNSYRFSFSTNGINYDSGKVQHFIKKNRNHLSIGITIDGTRRKHDLNRIWKGNGPERGSYDDVVRNIPLWLKQFPDGGTKVTISSADIPYIKESVLHLYSLGIHEVNINCVFEDVWKEGDDIRLEEQLMSLADAIIENEYYSDYTCSFFSEHIG
;
A
#
# COMPACT_ATOMS: atom_id res chain seq x y z
N ASN A 1 -27.41 14.90 17.62
CA ASN A 1 -26.15 14.93 16.88
C ASN A 1 -26.11 14.02 15.64
N HIS A 2 -27.23 13.39 15.31
CA HIS A 2 -27.40 12.63 14.07
C HIS A 2 -27.28 13.52 12.82
N HIS A 3 -27.66 14.80 12.93
CA HIS A 3 -27.56 15.79 11.85
C HIS A 3 -26.10 16.14 11.51
N ALA A 4 -25.23 16.26 12.51
CA ALA A 4 -23.80 16.55 12.30
C ALA A 4 -23.03 15.35 11.69
N LEU A 5 -23.46 14.10 11.98
CA LEU A 5 -22.93 12.90 11.35
C LEU A 5 -23.34 12.81 9.86
N MET A 6 -24.59 13.16 9.57
CA MET A 6 -25.11 13.19 8.19
C MET A 6 -24.45 14.30 7.35
N GLU A 7 -24.15 15.45 7.93
CA GLU A 7 -23.41 16.51 7.23
C GLU A 7 -21.93 16.17 7.03
N ARG A 8 -21.26 15.53 8.01
CA ARG A 8 -19.90 14.99 7.84
C ARG A 8 -19.82 13.94 6.74
N ASN A 9 -20.79 13.03 6.67
CA ASN A 9 -20.88 12.02 5.60
C ASN A 9 -21.24 12.66 4.26
N ARG A 10 -22.04 13.73 4.22
CA ARG A 10 -22.31 14.50 2.99
C ARG A 10 -21.09 15.27 2.50
N MET A 11 -20.27 15.84 3.40
CA MET A 11 -19.02 16.49 3.01
C MET A 11 -17.96 15.46 2.56
N LYS A 12 -17.81 14.33 3.26
CA LYS A 12 -16.95 13.22 2.80
C LYS A 12 -17.38 12.70 1.42
N ASN A 13 -18.67 12.52 1.18
CA ASN A 13 -19.23 12.11 -0.12
C ASN A 13 -19.17 13.21 -1.20
N GLY A 14 -19.17 14.49 -0.83
CA GLY A 14 -19.03 15.62 -1.77
C GLY A 14 -17.60 15.79 -2.29
N ILE A 15 -16.60 15.56 -1.45
CA ILE A 15 -15.17 15.58 -1.82
C ILE A 15 -14.79 14.33 -2.63
N ARG A 16 -15.43 13.17 -2.35
CA ARG A 16 -15.22 11.93 -3.09
C ARG A 16 -15.85 11.89 -4.49
N LYS A 17 -16.79 12.75 -4.80
CA LYS A 17 -17.45 12.76 -6.13
C LYS A 17 -16.53 13.16 -7.29
N ASN A 18 -15.39 13.81 -7.01
CA ASN A 18 -14.39 14.12 -8.06
C ASN A 18 -13.23 13.10 -8.14
N ASP A 19 -13.17 12.11 -7.26
CA ASP A 19 -12.12 11.08 -7.21
C ASP A 19 -12.63 9.68 -7.63
N SER A 20 -13.81 9.62 -8.25
CA SER A 20 -14.56 8.36 -8.51
C SER A 20 -13.86 7.36 -9.44
N GLY A 21 -12.91 7.80 -10.26
CA GLY A 21 -12.17 6.91 -11.17
C GLY A 21 -11.18 5.97 -10.48
N TRP A 22 -10.64 6.37 -9.33
CA TRP A 22 -9.58 5.63 -8.63
C TRP A 22 -10.12 4.50 -7.75
N GLN A 23 -11.31 4.68 -7.19
CA GLN A 23 -11.93 3.75 -6.24
C GLN A 23 -12.91 2.77 -6.90
N SER A 24 -13.30 3.03 -8.15
CA SER A 24 -14.31 2.23 -8.86
C SER A 24 -13.74 1.08 -9.68
N GLY A 25 -12.42 0.83 -9.64
CA GLY A 25 -11.77 -0.18 -10.48
C GLY A 25 -11.73 0.15 -11.98
N LEU A 26 -12.14 1.37 -12.38
CA LEU A 26 -12.16 1.81 -13.78
C LEU A 26 -10.83 2.41 -14.24
N ALA A 27 -9.87 2.59 -13.36
CA ALA A 27 -8.55 3.06 -13.73
C ALA A 27 -7.69 1.91 -14.25
N LYS A 28 -6.90 2.17 -15.31
CA LYS A 28 -5.83 1.26 -15.73
C LYS A 28 -4.76 1.21 -14.67
N SER A 29 -4.39 0.02 -14.21
CA SER A 29 -3.22 -0.17 -13.36
C SER A 29 -2.04 -0.63 -14.20
N ILE A 30 -0.91 0.09 -14.11
CA ILE A 30 0.36 -0.22 -14.78
C ILE A 30 1.42 -0.32 -13.72
N THR A 31 2.00 -1.51 -13.55
CA THR A 31 2.93 -1.80 -12.47
C THR A 31 4.37 -1.87 -12.98
N PHE A 32 5.25 -1.07 -12.36
CA PHE A 32 6.71 -1.12 -12.55
C PHE A 32 7.36 -1.85 -11.37
N ILE A 33 8.06 -2.95 -11.66
CA ILE A 33 8.94 -3.62 -10.71
C ILE A 33 10.32 -3.00 -10.88
N VAL A 34 10.61 -1.96 -10.07
CA VAL A 34 11.82 -1.16 -10.26
C VAL A 34 13.09 -1.82 -9.73
N THR A 35 12.97 -2.75 -8.78
CA THR A 35 14.09 -3.51 -8.22
C THR A 35 13.61 -4.79 -7.56
N LYS A 36 14.47 -5.80 -7.50
CA LYS A 36 14.29 -6.99 -6.66
C LYS A 36 14.97 -6.88 -5.30
N ASP A 37 15.82 -5.85 -5.09
CA ASP A 37 16.51 -5.64 -3.82
C ASP A 37 15.58 -5.07 -2.75
N CYS A 38 15.83 -5.46 -1.51
CA CYS A 38 15.09 -5.03 -0.34
C CYS A 38 16.01 -5.07 0.89
N GLN A 39 15.79 -4.18 1.86
CA GLN A 39 16.48 -4.26 3.16
C GLN A 39 15.96 -5.41 4.01
N LEU A 40 14.72 -5.87 3.74
CA LEU A 40 14.05 -6.92 4.51
C LEU A 40 14.09 -8.28 3.81
N ALA A 41 14.02 -9.32 4.63
CA ALA A 41 13.88 -10.72 4.24
C ALA A 41 12.56 -11.30 4.79
N CYS A 42 11.41 -10.66 4.46
CA CYS A 42 10.10 -11.11 4.96
C CYS A 42 9.84 -12.56 4.57
N LYS A 43 9.39 -13.39 5.54
CA LYS A 43 9.24 -14.84 5.37
C LYS A 43 8.14 -15.22 4.37
N TYR A 44 7.12 -14.38 4.21
CA TYR A 44 6.00 -14.56 3.28
C TYR A 44 6.17 -13.83 1.94
N CYS A 45 7.36 -13.34 1.63
CA CYS A 45 7.54 -12.53 0.44
C CYS A 45 7.36 -13.36 -0.83
N TYR A 46 6.39 -12.99 -1.65
CA TYR A 46 6.07 -13.65 -2.93
C TYR A 46 7.11 -13.43 -4.03
N LEU A 47 8.00 -12.45 -3.85
CA LEU A 47 8.94 -12.07 -4.91
C LEU A 47 10.01 -13.14 -5.12
N VAL A 48 9.93 -13.83 -6.24
CA VAL A 48 10.95 -14.82 -6.66
C VAL A 48 12.25 -14.09 -7.02
N GLY A 49 13.39 -14.60 -6.56
CA GLY A 49 14.68 -13.93 -6.74
C GLY A 49 14.83 -12.67 -5.87
N LYS A 50 14.07 -12.58 -4.80
CA LYS A 50 14.19 -11.50 -3.80
C LYS A 50 15.65 -11.37 -3.35
N ASN A 51 16.07 -10.12 -3.21
CA ASN A 51 17.43 -9.71 -2.86
C ASN A 51 18.48 -9.88 -3.99
N ASP A 52 18.08 -10.27 -5.19
CA ASP A 52 18.90 -10.01 -6.36
C ASP A 52 19.05 -8.51 -6.55
N LYS A 53 20.24 -8.08 -6.95
CA LYS A 53 20.51 -6.65 -7.21
C LYS A 53 20.01 -6.21 -8.59
N GLU A 54 19.05 -6.96 -9.15
CA GLU A 54 18.46 -6.63 -10.43
C GLU A 54 17.59 -5.38 -10.30
N ARG A 55 17.79 -4.44 -11.21
CA ARG A 55 17.11 -3.15 -11.27
C ARG A 55 16.59 -2.90 -12.67
N MET A 56 15.45 -2.24 -12.74
CA MET A 56 14.94 -1.73 -14.02
C MET A 56 15.91 -0.66 -14.55
N SER A 57 16.28 -0.77 -15.82
CA SER A 57 17.04 0.28 -16.46
C SER A 57 16.13 1.43 -16.90
N TRP A 58 16.72 2.61 -17.04
CA TRP A 58 16.01 3.76 -17.60
C TRP A 58 15.47 3.48 -19.00
N ASP A 59 16.24 2.79 -19.84
CA ASP A 59 15.86 2.53 -21.24
C ASP A 59 14.63 1.61 -21.32
N VAL A 60 14.58 0.57 -20.47
CA VAL A 60 13.39 -0.31 -20.35
C VAL A 60 12.17 0.48 -19.86
N ALA A 61 12.33 1.30 -18.82
CA ALA A 61 11.23 2.11 -18.31
C ALA A 61 10.70 3.08 -19.38
N LYS A 62 11.63 3.75 -20.08
CA LYS A 62 11.29 4.70 -21.14
C LYS A 62 10.55 4.03 -22.30
N GLU A 63 11.07 2.89 -22.78
CA GLU A 63 10.45 2.13 -23.87
C GLU A 63 9.02 1.67 -23.51
N ALA A 64 8.84 1.18 -22.29
CA ALA A 64 7.52 0.77 -21.80
C ALA A 64 6.54 1.96 -21.75
N ILE A 65 6.98 3.12 -21.25
CA ILE A 65 6.14 4.33 -21.20
C ILE A 65 5.79 4.80 -22.60
N ASP A 66 6.76 4.85 -23.52
CA ASP A 66 6.53 5.27 -24.89
C ASP A 66 5.55 4.35 -25.62
N TYR A 67 5.66 3.04 -25.39
CA TYR A 67 4.71 2.06 -25.91
C TYR A 67 3.31 2.33 -25.38
N ILE A 68 3.15 2.38 -24.06
CA ILE A 68 1.85 2.56 -23.40
C ILE A 68 1.17 3.85 -23.85
N LEU A 69 1.89 4.96 -23.82
CA LEU A 69 1.34 6.27 -24.21
C LEU A 69 1.18 6.43 -25.73
N GLY A 70 1.80 5.55 -26.53
CA GLY A 70 1.63 5.52 -27.99
C GLY A 70 0.49 4.64 -28.48
N HIS A 71 -0.11 3.81 -27.63
CA HIS A 71 -1.12 2.82 -27.99
C HIS A 71 -2.47 3.08 -27.29
N GLU A 72 -2.99 4.31 -27.37
CA GLU A 72 -4.24 4.71 -26.73
C GLU A 72 -5.45 3.83 -27.09
N SER A 73 -5.42 3.17 -28.24
CA SER A 73 -6.49 2.22 -28.63
C SER A 73 -6.50 0.95 -27.79
N GLU A 74 -5.38 0.58 -27.15
CA GLU A 74 -5.25 -0.56 -26.24
C GLU A 74 -5.50 -0.15 -24.78
N PHE A 75 -5.22 1.11 -24.44
CA PHE A 75 -5.34 1.68 -23.10
C PHE A 75 -6.42 2.76 -23.08
N ARG A 76 -7.69 2.32 -23.00
CA ARG A 76 -8.88 3.18 -23.18
C ARG A 76 -9.49 3.68 -21.89
N GLU A 77 -9.00 3.23 -20.75
CA GLU A 77 -9.51 3.62 -19.43
C GLU A 77 -9.36 5.13 -19.25
N GLU A 78 -10.34 5.77 -18.61
CA GLU A 78 -10.38 7.23 -18.43
C GLU A 78 -9.26 7.77 -17.53
N SER A 79 -8.67 6.88 -16.70
CA SER A 79 -7.63 7.22 -15.72
C SER A 79 -6.59 6.11 -15.61
N VAL A 80 -5.42 6.45 -15.04
CA VAL A 80 -4.32 5.51 -14.88
C VAL A 80 -3.69 5.61 -13.49
N ILE A 81 -3.36 4.44 -12.94
CA ILE A 81 -2.52 4.29 -11.75
C ILE A 81 -1.18 3.72 -12.21
N TRP A 82 -0.12 4.51 -12.05
CA TRP A 82 1.26 4.09 -12.23
C TRP A 82 1.76 3.55 -10.90
N ASP A 83 1.78 2.24 -10.74
CA ASP A 83 2.11 1.57 -9.50
C ASP A 83 3.58 1.14 -9.47
N PHE A 84 4.30 1.53 -8.42
CA PHE A 84 5.71 1.21 -8.25
C PHE A 84 5.88 0.23 -7.11
N ILE A 85 6.38 -0.94 -7.45
CA ILE A 85 6.64 -2.03 -6.51
C ILE A 85 8.05 -2.59 -6.74
N GLY A 86 8.38 -3.61 -5.99
CA GLY A 86 9.63 -4.36 -6.13
C GLY A 86 9.96 -5.11 -4.86
N GLY A 87 11.24 -5.27 -4.56
CA GLY A 87 11.68 -5.59 -3.21
C GLY A 87 11.34 -4.44 -2.27
N GLU A 88 12.01 -3.30 -2.45
CA GLU A 88 11.65 -2.02 -1.83
C GLU A 88 11.80 -0.90 -2.85
N PRO A 89 10.70 -0.29 -3.32
CA PRO A 89 10.77 0.71 -4.40
C PRO A 89 11.56 1.97 -4.01
N PHE A 90 11.55 2.40 -2.75
CA PHE A 90 12.28 3.60 -2.34
C PHE A 90 13.80 3.44 -2.30
N LEU A 91 14.35 2.25 -2.55
CA LEU A 91 15.76 2.09 -2.87
C LEU A 91 16.13 2.70 -4.22
N GLU A 92 15.17 2.77 -5.14
CA GLU A 92 15.35 3.30 -6.50
C GLU A 92 14.62 4.65 -6.70
N ILE A 93 14.52 5.47 -5.66
CA ILE A 93 13.75 6.72 -5.69
C ILE A 93 14.23 7.70 -6.78
N ASP A 94 15.52 7.72 -7.09
CA ASP A 94 16.08 8.58 -8.13
C ASP A 94 15.60 8.14 -9.54
N LEU A 95 15.53 6.83 -9.79
CA LEU A 95 14.97 6.28 -11.02
C LEU A 95 13.47 6.55 -11.11
N ILE A 96 12.74 6.31 -10.02
CA ILE A 96 11.29 6.54 -9.92
C ILE A 96 10.97 8.02 -10.18
N ASP A 97 11.70 8.94 -9.59
CA ASP A 97 11.50 10.39 -9.80
C ASP A 97 11.68 10.76 -11.28
N ARG A 98 12.70 10.22 -11.92
CA ARG A 98 12.93 10.39 -13.37
C ARG A 98 11.80 9.80 -14.21
N ILE A 99 11.31 8.62 -13.86
CA ILE A 99 10.17 7.96 -14.53
C ILE A 99 8.92 8.83 -14.41
N CYS A 100 8.59 9.29 -13.20
CA CYS A 100 7.41 10.13 -12.97
C CYS A 100 7.46 11.45 -13.73
N ASP A 101 8.63 12.08 -13.81
CA ASP A 101 8.81 13.31 -14.62
C ASP A 101 8.63 13.03 -16.11
N TYR A 102 9.17 11.92 -16.59
CA TYR A 102 9.01 11.53 -17.98
C TYR A 102 7.55 11.24 -18.35
N ILE A 103 6.85 10.49 -17.52
CA ILE A 103 5.42 10.19 -17.69
C ILE A 103 4.62 11.51 -17.80
N LYS A 104 4.81 12.43 -16.85
CA LYS A 104 4.10 13.73 -16.86
C LYS A 104 4.41 14.52 -18.12
N THR A 105 5.68 14.59 -18.51
CA THR A 105 6.13 15.33 -19.69
C THR A 105 5.57 14.74 -20.98
N GLU A 106 5.60 13.42 -21.12
CA GLU A 106 5.10 12.75 -22.33
C GLU A 106 3.58 12.79 -22.43
N MET A 107 2.86 12.61 -21.32
CA MET A 107 1.41 12.81 -21.32
C MET A 107 1.02 14.23 -21.72
N PHE A 108 1.73 15.25 -21.21
CA PHE A 108 1.50 16.64 -21.61
C PHE A 108 1.83 16.88 -23.09
N ARG A 109 3.00 16.45 -23.55
CA ARG A 109 3.48 16.66 -24.93
C ARG A 109 2.57 15.99 -25.97
N ARG A 110 2.01 14.84 -25.64
CA ARG A 110 1.10 14.06 -26.51
C ARG A 110 -0.35 14.52 -26.39
N ASN A 111 -0.68 15.46 -25.49
CA ASN A 111 -2.06 15.81 -25.13
C ASN A 111 -2.87 14.55 -24.75
N HIS A 112 -2.24 13.64 -24.03
CA HIS A 112 -2.80 12.33 -23.69
C HIS A 112 -3.98 12.48 -22.74
N HIS A 113 -5.04 11.69 -22.92
CA HIS A 113 -6.27 11.79 -22.12
C HIS A 113 -6.04 11.54 -20.61
N TRP A 114 -5.01 10.80 -20.23
CA TRP A 114 -4.65 10.58 -18.83
C TRP A 114 -3.98 11.77 -18.14
N PHE A 115 -3.56 12.81 -18.86
CA PHE A 115 -2.78 13.91 -18.27
C PHE A 115 -3.46 14.58 -17.07
N ASN A 116 -4.79 14.62 -17.05
CA ASN A 116 -5.58 15.20 -15.96
C ASN A 116 -6.14 14.13 -15.00
N SER A 117 -5.86 12.85 -15.25
CA SER A 117 -6.47 11.73 -14.52
C SER A 117 -5.47 10.59 -14.29
N TYR A 118 -4.39 10.89 -13.55
CA TYR A 118 -3.36 9.91 -13.20
C TYR A 118 -3.00 9.96 -11.72
N ARG A 119 -2.44 8.86 -11.23
CA ARG A 119 -1.89 8.73 -9.88
C ARG A 119 -0.66 7.85 -9.89
N PHE A 120 0.33 8.22 -9.09
CA PHE A 120 1.47 7.36 -8.75
C PHE A 120 1.18 6.66 -7.45
N SER A 121 1.26 5.32 -7.43
CA SER A 121 0.97 4.47 -6.29
C SER A 121 2.22 3.74 -5.82
N PHE A 122 2.35 3.56 -4.52
CA PHE A 122 3.49 2.89 -3.90
C PHE A 122 3.05 1.99 -2.77
N SER A 123 3.65 0.79 -2.76
CA SER A 123 3.67 -0.06 -1.55
C SER A 123 5.10 -0.15 -1.07
N THR A 124 5.38 0.35 0.13
CA THR A 124 6.73 0.40 0.71
C THR A 124 6.77 -0.26 2.09
N ASN A 125 7.95 -0.76 2.47
CA ASN A 125 8.20 -1.21 3.84
C ASN A 125 8.31 -0.06 4.85
N GLY A 126 8.34 1.19 4.40
CA GLY A 126 8.33 2.39 5.22
C GLY A 126 9.67 2.76 5.89
N ILE A 127 10.73 1.94 5.77
CA ILE A 127 12.02 2.18 6.45
C ILE A 127 12.67 3.48 5.99
N ASN A 128 12.70 3.72 4.68
CA ASN A 128 13.32 4.90 4.08
C ASN A 128 12.36 6.08 3.89
N TYR A 129 11.18 6.03 4.49
CA TYR A 129 10.13 7.02 4.26
C TYR A 129 10.57 8.45 4.62
N ASP A 130 11.32 8.63 5.72
CA ASP A 130 11.82 9.91 6.22
C ASP A 130 13.09 10.40 5.53
N SER A 131 13.64 9.66 4.56
CA SER A 131 14.84 10.07 3.85
C SER A 131 14.62 11.35 3.03
N GLY A 132 15.64 12.21 2.96
CA GLY A 132 15.53 13.50 2.27
C GLY A 132 15.12 13.38 0.80
N LYS A 133 15.57 12.33 0.10
CA LYS A 133 15.20 12.07 -1.30
C LYS A 133 13.72 11.69 -1.43
N VAL A 134 13.22 10.79 -0.58
CA VAL A 134 11.81 10.39 -0.57
C VAL A 134 10.91 11.57 -0.21
N GLN A 135 11.28 12.37 0.80
CA GLN A 135 10.52 13.56 1.19
C GLN A 135 10.50 14.64 0.10
N HIS A 136 11.61 14.82 -0.64
CA HIS A 136 11.64 15.71 -1.80
C HIS A 136 10.68 15.24 -2.90
N PHE A 137 10.71 13.95 -3.23
CA PHE A 137 9.81 13.32 -4.21
C PHE A 137 8.34 13.49 -3.81
N ILE A 138 8.01 13.21 -2.55
CA ILE A 138 6.64 13.36 -2.01
C ILE A 138 6.16 14.82 -2.15
N LYS A 139 6.98 15.78 -1.72
CA LYS A 139 6.65 17.21 -1.85
C LYS A 139 6.39 17.62 -3.29
N LYS A 140 7.20 17.15 -4.22
CA LYS A 140 7.12 17.44 -5.67
C LYS A 140 5.84 16.91 -6.31
N ASN A 141 5.40 15.70 -5.92
CA ASN A 141 4.32 14.98 -6.57
C ASN A 141 3.03 14.85 -5.73
N ARG A 142 2.93 15.54 -4.59
CA ARG A 142 1.94 15.34 -3.52
C ARG A 142 0.50 15.15 -4.00
N ASN A 143 0.07 15.93 -5.00
CA ASN A 143 -1.33 15.91 -5.46
C ASN A 143 -1.70 14.65 -6.28
N HIS A 144 -0.69 13.89 -6.70
CA HIS A 144 -0.86 12.70 -7.54
C HIS A 144 -0.26 11.44 -6.91
N LEU A 145 -0.08 11.43 -5.58
CA LEU A 145 0.51 10.30 -4.87
C LEU A 145 -0.50 9.53 -4.02
N SER A 146 -0.31 8.22 -3.99
CA SER A 146 -0.87 7.30 -3.01
C SER A 146 0.27 6.44 -2.48
N ILE A 147 0.55 6.48 -1.18
CA ILE A 147 1.63 5.71 -0.57
C ILE A 147 1.07 4.92 0.60
N GLY A 148 1.12 3.59 0.48
CA GLY A 148 0.81 2.66 1.55
C GLY A 148 2.09 2.16 2.21
N ILE A 149 2.18 2.27 3.54
CA ILE A 149 3.24 1.64 4.33
C ILE A 149 2.75 0.28 4.81
N THR A 150 3.55 -0.76 4.61
CA THR A 150 3.25 -2.11 5.10
C THR A 150 3.68 -2.24 6.56
N ILE A 151 2.71 -2.38 7.46
CA ILE A 151 2.92 -2.71 8.86
C ILE A 151 1.90 -3.76 9.29
N ASP A 152 2.37 -4.93 9.74
CA ASP A 152 1.51 -6.10 9.91
C ASP A 152 0.74 -6.15 11.24
N GLY A 153 0.87 -5.14 12.09
CA GLY A 153 0.18 -5.10 13.38
C GLY A 153 1.10 -4.82 14.55
N THR A 154 0.89 -5.53 15.68
CA THR A 154 1.78 -5.40 16.85
C THR A 154 3.22 -5.75 16.50
N ARG A 155 4.18 -5.25 17.32
CA ARG A 155 5.59 -5.63 17.19
C ARG A 155 5.76 -7.14 17.06
N ARG A 156 5.08 -7.91 17.92
CA ARG A 156 5.18 -9.36 17.94
C ARG A 156 4.82 -9.98 16.60
N LYS A 157 3.67 -9.60 16.02
CA LYS A 157 3.24 -10.12 14.72
C LYS A 157 4.11 -9.62 13.59
N HIS A 158 4.41 -8.32 13.55
CA HIS A 158 5.23 -7.73 12.50
C HIS A 158 6.61 -8.39 12.43
N ASP A 159 7.30 -8.47 13.55
CA ASP A 159 8.66 -9.01 13.63
C ASP A 159 8.73 -10.54 13.50
N LEU A 160 7.59 -11.25 13.58
CA LEU A 160 7.51 -12.67 13.27
C LEU A 160 7.94 -12.96 11.83
N ASN A 161 7.60 -12.09 10.91
CA ASN A 161 7.79 -12.28 9.47
C ASN A 161 8.68 -11.22 8.83
N ARG A 162 8.60 -9.95 9.25
CA ARG A 162 9.28 -8.81 8.59
C ARG A 162 10.61 -8.52 9.25
N ILE A 163 11.59 -9.33 8.91
CA ILE A 163 12.93 -9.29 9.48
C ILE A 163 13.92 -8.59 8.54
N TRP A 164 14.95 -7.99 9.11
CA TRP A 164 16.06 -7.45 8.36
C TRP A 164 16.83 -8.56 7.64
N LYS A 165 17.31 -8.23 6.45
CA LYS A 165 18.24 -9.06 5.69
C LYS A 165 19.60 -9.07 6.40
N GLY A 166 20.18 -10.25 6.63
CA GLY A 166 21.51 -10.38 7.24
C GLY A 166 21.83 -11.81 7.63
N ASN A 167 23.09 -12.04 8.01
CA ASN A 167 23.60 -13.35 8.42
C ASN A 167 23.71 -13.52 9.96
N GLY A 168 23.23 -12.54 10.71
CA GLY A 168 23.21 -12.54 12.19
C GLY A 168 21.89 -13.04 12.76
N PRO A 169 21.67 -12.88 14.08
CA PRO A 169 20.38 -13.14 14.69
C PRO A 169 19.26 -12.36 14.01
N GLU A 170 18.08 -12.99 13.87
CA GLU A 170 16.92 -12.34 13.28
C GLU A 170 16.59 -11.03 14.03
N ARG A 171 16.49 -9.94 13.29
CA ARG A 171 16.09 -8.62 13.80
C ARG A 171 14.80 -8.21 13.12
N GLY A 172 13.76 -7.94 13.88
CA GLY A 172 12.52 -7.37 13.37
C GLY A 172 12.68 -5.93 12.89
N SER A 173 11.75 -5.49 12.08
CA SER A 173 11.76 -4.14 11.48
C SER A 173 10.71 -3.19 12.06
N TYR A 174 9.90 -3.62 13.02
CA TYR A 174 8.77 -2.86 13.56
C TYR A 174 9.16 -1.44 14.00
N ASP A 175 10.23 -1.29 14.81
CA ASP A 175 10.66 0.03 15.31
C ASP A 175 11.09 0.98 14.20
N ASP A 176 11.73 0.42 13.17
CA ASP A 176 12.21 1.20 12.02
C ASP A 176 11.04 1.70 11.15
N VAL A 177 9.92 0.99 11.14
CA VAL A 177 8.71 1.35 10.39
C VAL A 177 7.83 2.29 11.20
N VAL A 178 7.50 1.91 12.45
CA VAL A 178 6.51 2.63 13.27
C VAL A 178 6.92 4.08 13.54
N ARG A 179 8.21 4.38 13.63
CA ARG A 179 8.71 5.75 13.80
C ARG A 179 8.27 6.70 12.66
N ASN A 180 8.03 6.16 11.47
CA ASN A 180 7.64 6.92 10.27
C ASN A 180 6.12 7.09 10.12
N ILE A 181 5.32 6.33 10.86
CA ILE A 181 3.85 6.37 10.77
C ILE A 181 3.27 7.76 11.05
N PRO A 182 3.71 8.51 12.10
CA PRO A 182 3.18 9.85 12.34
C PRO A 182 3.44 10.84 11.18
N LEU A 183 4.63 10.77 10.57
CA LEU A 183 4.96 11.61 9.41
C LEU A 183 4.11 11.22 8.20
N TRP A 184 3.97 9.93 7.94
CA TRP A 184 3.17 9.41 6.85
C TRP A 184 1.69 9.81 7.00
N LEU A 185 1.07 9.59 8.14
CA LEU A 185 -0.34 9.96 8.38
C LEU A 185 -0.59 11.46 8.32
N LYS A 186 0.39 12.29 8.71
CA LYS A 186 0.31 13.74 8.51
C LYS A 186 0.27 14.13 7.03
N GLN A 187 0.97 13.39 6.17
CA GLN A 187 1.03 13.64 4.74
C GLN A 187 -0.12 12.95 3.98
N PHE A 188 -0.52 11.76 4.40
CA PHE A 188 -1.57 10.93 3.82
C PHE A 188 -2.55 10.48 4.90
N PRO A 189 -3.47 11.34 5.36
CA PRO A 189 -4.39 11.02 6.45
C PRO A 189 -5.29 9.80 6.18
N ASP A 190 -5.63 9.57 4.91
CA ASP A 190 -6.43 8.44 4.46
C ASP A 190 -5.56 7.28 3.95
N GLY A 191 -4.27 7.26 4.32
CA GLY A 191 -3.33 6.21 3.91
C GLY A 191 -3.69 4.86 4.53
N GLY A 192 -3.84 3.84 3.69
CA GLY A 192 -4.08 2.46 4.12
C GLY A 192 -2.80 1.66 4.28
N THR A 193 -2.83 0.67 5.16
CA THR A 193 -1.76 -0.31 5.31
C THR A 193 -2.15 -1.66 4.72
N LYS A 194 -1.14 -2.39 4.24
CA LYS A 194 -1.29 -3.82 3.90
C LYS A 194 -0.78 -4.67 5.07
N VAL A 195 -1.56 -5.69 5.41
CA VAL A 195 -1.22 -6.70 6.42
C VAL A 195 -1.21 -8.06 5.72
N THR A 196 -0.17 -8.82 5.90
CA THR A 196 -0.12 -10.20 5.38
C THR A 196 -0.26 -11.17 6.54
N ILE A 197 -1.09 -12.20 6.35
CA ILE A 197 -1.31 -13.26 7.34
C ILE A 197 -1.06 -14.64 6.74
N SER A 198 -0.49 -15.50 7.57
CA SER A 198 -0.31 -16.93 7.36
C SER A 198 -0.89 -17.70 8.55
N SER A 199 -0.85 -19.02 8.54
CA SER A 199 -1.27 -19.85 9.67
C SER A 199 -0.69 -19.40 11.02
N ALA A 200 0.60 -19.02 11.05
CA ALA A 200 1.27 -18.59 12.27
C ALA A 200 0.78 -17.22 12.82
N ASP A 201 0.15 -16.42 11.97
CA ASP A 201 -0.30 -15.07 12.29
C ASP A 201 -1.71 -15.03 12.91
N ILE A 202 -2.51 -16.08 12.68
CA ILE A 202 -3.93 -16.13 13.09
C ILE A 202 -4.15 -15.71 14.55
N PRO A 203 -3.39 -16.18 15.54
CA PRO A 203 -3.63 -15.82 16.95
C PRO A 203 -3.46 -14.33 17.26
N TYR A 204 -2.86 -13.56 16.35
CA TYR A 204 -2.51 -12.15 16.55
C TYR A 204 -3.37 -11.18 15.75
N ILE A 205 -4.36 -11.65 14.99
CA ILE A 205 -5.14 -10.81 14.04
C ILE A 205 -5.88 -9.71 14.78
N LYS A 206 -6.71 -10.05 15.76
CA LYS A 206 -7.49 -9.06 16.53
C LYS A 206 -6.61 -7.98 17.13
N GLU A 207 -5.62 -8.37 17.93
CA GLU A 207 -4.75 -7.42 18.61
C GLU A 207 -3.98 -6.53 17.62
N SER A 208 -3.60 -7.10 16.47
CA SER A 208 -2.85 -6.39 15.45
C SER A 208 -3.69 -5.34 14.74
N VAL A 209 -4.93 -5.64 14.37
CA VAL A 209 -5.85 -4.66 13.75
C VAL A 209 -6.15 -3.52 14.74
N LEU A 210 -6.49 -3.84 15.99
CA LEU A 210 -6.74 -2.83 17.02
C LEU A 210 -5.50 -1.98 17.31
N HIS A 211 -4.31 -2.57 17.27
CA HIS A 211 -3.05 -1.84 17.40
C HIS A 211 -2.86 -0.85 16.23
N LEU A 212 -3.12 -1.27 14.99
CA LEU A 212 -3.04 -0.37 13.84
C LEU A 212 -4.02 0.81 13.95
N TYR A 213 -5.23 0.56 14.42
CA TYR A 213 -6.19 1.63 14.73
C TYR A 213 -5.64 2.58 15.80
N SER A 214 -5.00 2.08 16.85
CA SER A 214 -4.38 2.90 17.89
C SER A 214 -3.23 3.78 17.38
N LEU A 215 -2.57 3.40 16.27
CA LEU A 215 -1.58 4.22 15.58
C LEU A 215 -2.22 5.31 14.68
N GLY A 216 -3.55 5.34 14.55
CA GLY A 216 -4.29 6.26 13.69
C GLY A 216 -4.40 5.81 12.24
N ILE A 217 -4.15 4.54 11.94
CA ILE A 217 -4.31 3.97 10.61
C ILE A 217 -5.77 3.57 10.43
N HIS A 218 -6.50 4.27 9.56
CA HIS A 218 -7.95 4.12 9.39
C HIS A 218 -8.33 2.99 8.44
N GLU A 219 -7.43 2.59 7.53
CA GLU A 219 -7.70 1.58 6.52
C GLU A 219 -6.69 0.43 6.63
N VAL A 220 -7.19 -0.76 6.98
CA VAL A 220 -6.38 -1.98 7.13
C VAL A 220 -6.80 -3.00 6.08
N ASN A 221 -5.92 -3.24 5.10
CA ASN A 221 -6.12 -4.20 4.02
C ASN A 221 -5.35 -5.49 4.33
N ILE A 222 -6.07 -6.57 4.63
CA ILE A 222 -5.47 -7.83 5.02
C ILE A 222 -5.49 -8.79 3.83
N ASN A 223 -4.33 -9.40 3.54
CA ASN A 223 -4.17 -10.43 2.52
C ASN A 223 -3.70 -11.73 3.17
N CYS A 224 -4.28 -12.84 2.72
CA CYS A 224 -3.82 -14.17 3.06
C CYS A 224 -2.64 -14.58 2.16
N VAL A 225 -1.67 -15.30 2.70
CA VAL A 225 -0.61 -15.96 1.92
C VAL A 225 -1.23 -17.03 1.03
N PHE A 226 -0.88 -17.05 -0.25
CA PHE A 226 -1.44 -17.99 -1.23
C PHE A 226 -0.75 -19.36 -1.22
N GLU A 227 0.48 -19.43 -0.71
CA GLU A 227 1.25 -20.65 -0.61
C GLU A 227 0.61 -21.64 0.37
N ASP A 228 0.96 -22.92 0.24
CA ASP A 228 0.47 -24.00 1.10
C ASP A 228 1.15 -23.94 2.49
N VAL A 229 0.76 -22.94 3.27
CA VAL A 229 1.24 -22.70 4.65
C VAL A 229 0.14 -22.91 5.69
N TRP A 230 -1.08 -23.21 5.24
CA TRP A 230 -2.27 -23.35 6.08
C TRP A 230 -2.36 -24.74 6.67
N LYS A 231 -2.91 -24.85 7.86
CA LYS A 231 -3.03 -26.10 8.62
C LYS A 231 -4.50 -26.46 8.83
N GLU A 232 -4.76 -27.73 9.08
CA GLU A 232 -6.09 -28.18 9.50
C GLU A 232 -6.58 -27.40 10.73
N GLY A 233 -7.81 -26.90 10.67
CA GLY A 233 -8.43 -26.07 11.71
C GLY A 233 -8.06 -24.59 11.69
N ASP A 234 -7.28 -24.09 10.71
CA ASP A 234 -6.97 -22.67 10.57
C ASP A 234 -8.20 -21.84 10.20
N ASP A 235 -9.13 -22.41 9.45
CA ASP A 235 -10.42 -21.83 9.13
C ASP A 235 -11.23 -21.51 10.39
N ILE A 236 -11.34 -22.47 11.32
CA ILE A 236 -12.04 -22.28 12.60
C ILE A 236 -11.33 -21.23 13.45
N ARG A 237 -10.00 -21.30 13.56
CA ARG A 237 -9.23 -20.31 14.32
C ARG A 237 -9.32 -18.90 13.74
N LEU A 238 -9.34 -18.80 12.42
CA LEU A 238 -9.51 -17.52 11.73
C LEU A 238 -10.90 -16.95 12.01
N GLU A 239 -11.97 -17.77 11.89
CA GLU A 239 -13.35 -17.37 12.21
C GLU A 239 -13.44 -16.83 13.64
N GLU A 240 -12.89 -17.54 14.65
CA GLU A 240 -12.87 -17.10 16.04
C GLU A 240 -12.19 -15.73 16.22
N GLN A 241 -11.05 -15.50 15.54
CA GLN A 241 -10.36 -14.22 15.57
C GLN A 241 -11.18 -13.10 14.91
N LEU A 242 -11.83 -13.39 13.79
CA LEU A 242 -12.66 -12.41 13.09
C LEU A 242 -13.92 -12.07 13.89
N MET A 243 -14.58 -13.05 14.48
CA MET A 243 -15.73 -12.81 15.38
C MET A 243 -15.33 -11.92 16.56
N SER A 244 -14.22 -12.26 17.23
CA SER A 244 -13.71 -11.48 18.35
C SER A 244 -13.26 -10.06 17.95
N LEU A 245 -12.75 -9.88 16.73
CA LEU A 245 -12.43 -8.57 16.18
C LEU A 245 -13.69 -7.77 15.85
N ALA A 246 -14.71 -8.41 15.27
CA ALA A 246 -16.00 -7.77 14.97
C ALA A 246 -16.66 -7.24 16.26
N ASP A 247 -16.70 -8.05 17.33
CA ASP A 247 -17.22 -7.62 18.62
C ASP A 247 -16.48 -6.36 19.13
N ALA A 248 -15.15 -6.36 19.09
CA ALA A 248 -14.36 -5.22 19.54
C ALA A 248 -14.59 -3.96 18.66
N ILE A 249 -14.77 -4.12 17.35
CA ILE A 249 -15.09 -3.02 16.43
C ILE A 249 -16.46 -2.41 16.77
N ILE A 250 -17.45 -3.25 17.09
CA ILE A 250 -18.80 -2.81 17.45
C ILE A 250 -18.79 -2.14 18.82
N GLU A 251 -18.19 -2.77 19.83
CA GLU A 251 -18.14 -2.26 21.20
C GLU A 251 -17.44 -0.88 21.30
N ASN A 252 -16.43 -0.64 20.48
CA ASN A 252 -15.68 0.62 20.47
C ASN A 252 -16.14 1.60 19.37
N GLU A 253 -17.22 1.29 18.64
CA GLU A 253 -17.77 2.10 17.56
C GLU A 253 -16.75 2.44 16.45
N TYR A 254 -15.72 1.59 16.24
CA TYR A 254 -14.69 1.82 15.22
C TYR A 254 -15.22 1.80 13.79
N TYR A 255 -16.34 1.14 13.53
CA TYR A 255 -16.98 1.04 12.21
C TYR A 255 -17.33 2.40 11.58
N SER A 256 -17.37 3.48 12.35
CA SER A 256 -17.64 4.82 11.85
C SER A 256 -16.45 5.48 11.14
N ASP A 257 -15.22 5.16 11.57
CA ASP A 257 -14.01 5.85 11.15
C ASP A 257 -12.91 4.92 10.64
N TYR A 258 -13.00 3.62 10.94
CA TYR A 258 -11.98 2.62 10.61
C TYR A 258 -12.55 1.52 9.73
N THR A 259 -11.71 0.98 8.83
CA THR A 259 -12.09 -0.13 7.95
C THR A 259 -11.09 -1.27 8.05
N CYS A 260 -11.61 -2.49 7.90
CA CYS A 260 -10.82 -3.70 7.74
C CYS A 260 -11.37 -4.47 6.55
N SER A 261 -10.50 -4.88 5.62
CA SER A 261 -10.95 -5.53 4.39
C SER A 261 -11.75 -6.79 4.59
N PHE A 262 -11.54 -7.53 5.69
CA PHE A 262 -12.36 -8.72 6.01
C PHE A 262 -13.84 -8.41 6.30
N PHE A 263 -14.18 -7.16 6.58
CA PHE A 263 -15.56 -6.72 6.85
C PHE A 263 -16.08 -5.75 5.78
N SER A 264 -15.40 -5.64 4.64
CA SER A 264 -15.88 -4.84 3.52
C SER A 264 -16.80 -5.65 2.60
N GLU A 265 -17.74 -4.97 1.94
CA GLU A 265 -18.66 -5.60 0.96
C GLU A 265 -17.93 -6.06 -0.31
N HIS A 266 -16.72 -5.62 -0.52
CA HIS A 266 -15.89 -5.90 -1.70
C HIS A 266 -14.66 -6.73 -1.30
N ILE A 267 -14.89 -8.00 -0.97
CA ILE A 267 -13.85 -9.01 -0.85
C ILE A 267 -13.77 -9.68 -2.22
N GLY A 268 -12.80 -9.26 -3.03
CA GLY A 268 -12.63 -9.86 -4.34
C GLY A 268 -11.25 -9.64 -4.87
#